data_aef717a6da2661bf23d6126e9a75c3c5
#
_entry.id   aef717a6da2661bf23d6126e9a75c3c5
#
_cell.length_a   1.000
_cell.length_b   1.000
_cell.length_c   1.000
_cell.angle_alpha   90.00
_cell.angle_beta   90.00
_cell.angle_gamma   90.00
#
_symmetry.space_group_name_H-M   'P 1'
#
loop_
_entity.id
_entity.type
_entity.pdbx_description
1 polymer ?
#
loop_
_entity_poly.entity_id
_entity_poly.type
_entity_poly.pdbx_seq_one_letter_code
_entity_poly.pdbx_strand_id
1 'polypeptide(L)'
;MADGIEFSITGVESLLGKLSSISDDLRRRGGRAALRRAANVIVEKAKANAARIDDPLTGRSIAANVAMRWNGGLFKTTGNLGFRIGVLHGAVLKKHPDLSENAPTPHWRLIEFGTENVRAQPIMRPAAENSASEVINVFATEYEKSLDRAIKRAQKKGVPP
;
A
#
# COMPACT_ATOMS: atom_id res chain seq x y z
N MET A 1 8.08 -2.61 -28.86
CA MET A 1 6.95 -1.65 -28.75
C MET A 1 6.44 -1.76 -27.33
N ALA A 2 6.55 -0.69 -26.55
CA ALA A 2 6.06 -0.68 -25.17
C ALA A 2 4.54 -0.43 -25.25
N ASP A 3 3.73 -1.42 -24.91
CA ASP A 3 2.31 -1.24 -24.69
C ASP A 3 2.12 -0.30 -23.50
N GLY A 4 1.84 0.96 -23.79
CA GLY A 4 1.47 1.94 -22.78
C GLY A 4 0.13 1.54 -22.18
N ILE A 5 0.10 1.24 -20.90
CA ILE A 5 -1.15 1.01 -20.18
C ILE A 5 -1.86 2.34 -20.08
N GLU A 6 -2.91 2.53 -20.87
CA GLU A 6 -3.77 3.72 -20.82
C GLU A 6 -4.69 3.62 -19.59
N PHE A 7 -4.45 4.47 -18.59
CA PHE A 7 -5.31 4.56 -17.41
C PHE A 7 -6.36 5.65 -17.64
N SER A 8 -7.61 5.27 -17.82
CA SER A 8 -8.74 6.21 -17.77
C SER A 8 -9.16 6.43 -16.31
N ILE A 9 -8.87 7.63 -15.77
CA ILE A 9 -9.30 8.04 -14.45
C ILE A 9 -10.51 8.95 -14.60
N THR A 10 -11.71 8.44 -14.31
CA THR A 10 -12.93 9.25 -14.28
C THR A 10 -12.97 10.15 -13.05
N GLY A 11 -13.38 11.41 -13.22
CA GLY A 11 -13.55 12.34 -12.08
C GLY A 11 -12.34 13.20 -11.72
N VAL A 12 -11.25 13.14 -12.49
CA VAL A 12 -10.03 13.92 -12.21
C VAL A 12 -10.30 15.44 -12.22
N GLU A 13 -11.12 15.94 -13.13
CA GLU A 13 -11.43 17.37 -13.22
C GLU A 13 -12.18 17.88 -11.98
N SER A 14 -13.15 17.11 -11.48
CA SER A 14 -13.86 17.41 -10.23
C SER A 14 -12.89 17.41 -9.04
N LEU A 15 -11.98 16.46 -9.01
CA LEU A 15 -10.96 16.36 -7.95
C LEU A 15 -9.99 17.55 -8.00
N LEU A 16 -9.55 17.97 -9.17
CA LEU A 16 -8.66 19.13 -9.35
C LEU A 16 -9.34 20.44 -8.90
N GLY A 17 -10.61 20.63 -9.24
CA GLY A 17 -11.38 21.80 -8.77
C GLY A 17 -11.49 21.86 -7.25
N LYS A 18 -11.75 20.73 -6.59
CA LYS A 18 -11.79 20.64 -5.14
C LYS A 18 -10.42 20.87 -4.49
N LEU A 19 -9.34 20.42 -5.14
CA LEU A 19 -7.97 20.59 -4.64
C LEU A 19 -7.52 22.05 -4.63
N SER A 20 -7.95 22.85 -5.61
CA SER A 20 -7.58 24.27 -5.68
C SER A 20 -8.22 25.13 -4.58
N SER A 21 -9.33 24.65 -4.01
CA SER A 21 -10.09 25.36 -2.95
C SER A 21 -9.69 25.01 -1.52
N ILE A 22 -8.70 24.14 -1.33
CA ILE A 22 -8.36 23.59 0.00
C ILE A 22 -6.91 23.85 0.35
N SER A 23 -6.64 24.12 1.66
CA SER A 23 -5.30 24.33 2.18
C SER A 23 -4.39 23.12 1.99
N ASP A 24 -3.07 23.36 1.84
CA ASP A 24 -2.06 22.32 1.66
C ASP A 24 -2.05 21.27 2.78
N ASP A 25 -2.34 21.66 4.01
CA ASP A 25 -2.40 20.74 5.14
C ASP A 25 -3.56 19.75 5.00
N LEU A 26 -4.73 20.22 4.60
CA LEU A 26 -5.89 19.37 4.35
C LEU A 26 -5.66 18.43 3.16
N ARG A 27 -5.04 18.94 2.09
CA ARG A 27 -4.61 18.11 0.93
C ARG A 27 -3.70 16.98 1.36
N ARG A 28 -2.66 17.29 2.14
CA ARG A 28 -1.67 16.29 2.60
C ARG A 28 -2.28 15.24 3.53
N ARG A 29 -3.12 15.66 4.49
CA ARG A 29 -3.78 14.73 5.42
C ARG A 29 -4.76 13.80 4.68
N GLY A 30 -5.58 14.35 3.80
CA GLY A 30 -6.50 13.59 2.96
C GLY A 30 -5.77 12.63 2.03
N GLY A 31 -4.77 13.13 1.31
CA GLY A 31 -3.94 12.34 0.40
C GLY A 31 -3.23 11.18 1.09
N ARG A 32 -2.65 11.42 2.29
CA ARG A 32 -2.01 10.35 3.07
C ARG A 32 -2.99 9.25 3.47
N ALA A 33 -4.19 9.62 3.89
CA ALA A 33 -5.23 8.66 4.28
C ALA A 33 -5.73 7.84 3.08
N ALA A 34 -5.99 8.50 1.96
CA ALA A 34 -6.41 7.85 0.71
C ALA A 34 -5.32 6.92 0.17
N LEU A 35 -4.07 7.39 0.13
CA LEU A 35 -2.93 6.60 -0.33
C LEU A 35 -2.70 5.35 0.54
N ARG A 36 -2.93 5.46 1.85
CA ARG A 36 -2.86 4.31 2.75
C ARG A 36 -3.90 3.24 2.39
N ARG A 37 -5.13 3.65 2.08
CA ARG A 37 -6.19 2.72 1.68
C ARG A 37 -5.90 2.08 0.33
N ALA A 38 -5.46 2.86 -0.63
CA ALA A 38 -5.05 2.36 -1.93
C ALA A 38 -3.88 1.37 -1.83
N ALA A 39 -2.86 1.68 -1.03
CA ALA A 39 -1.72 0.79 -0.80
C ALA A 39 -2.13 -0.52 -0.11
N ASN A 40 -3.20 -0.51 0.69
CA ASN A 40 -3.70 -1.71 1.35
C ASN A 40 -4.24 -2.75 0.35
N VAL A 41 -4.72 -2.34 -0.82
CA VAL A 41 -5.13 -3.26 -1.90
C VAL A 41 -3.96 -4.16 -2.31
N ILE A 42 -2.77 -3.59 -2.49
CA ILE A 42 -1.56 -4.36 -2.82
C ILE A 42 -1.19 -5.30 -1.66
N VAL A 43 -1.29 -4.81 -0.41
CA VAL A 43 -0.99 -5.62 0.77
C VAL A 43 -1.87 -6.86 0.83
N GLU A 44 -3.18 -6.70 0.65
CA GLU A 44 -4.10 -7.83 0.72
C GLU A 44 -3.88 -8.84 -0.44
N LYS A 45 -3.60 -8.36 -1.64
CA LYS A 45 -3.25 -9.24 -2.76
C LYS A 45 -1.92 -9.97 -2.54
N ALA A 46 -0.92 -9.28 -2.01
CA ALA A 46 0.36 -9.90 -1.67
C ALA A 46 0.20 -10.95 -0.57
N LYS A 47 -0.60 -10.69 0.46
CA LYS A 47 -0.95 -11.68 1.48
C LYS A 47 -1.66 -12.91 0.90
N ALA A 48 -2.63 -12.69 0.02
CA ALA A 48 -3.34 -13.78 -0.65
C ALA A 48 -2.40 -14.63 -1.52
N ASN A 49 -1.45 -14.00 -2.21
CA ASN A 49 -0.43 -14.72 -2.98
C ASN A 49 0.50 -15.52 -2.05
N ALA A 50 0.96 -14.91 -0.96
CA ALA A 50 1.84 -15.57 0.02
C ALA A 50 1.16 -16.76 0.70
N ALA A 51 -0.10 -16.62 1.09
CA ALA A 51 -0.86 -17.68 1.77
C ALA A 51 -1.01 -18.96 0.93
N ARG A 52 -0.84 -18.87 -0.40
CA ARG A 52 -0.86 -20.06 -1.28
C ARG A 52 0.44 -20.87 -1.23
N ILE A 53 1.50 -20.26 -0.70
CA ILE A 53 2.86 -20.80 -0.73
C ILE A 53 3.33 -21.09 0.71
N ASP A 54 2.75 -20.43 1.69
CA ASP A 54 3.09 -20.62 3.11
C ASP A 54 2.80 -22.04 3.56
N ASP A 55 3.77 -22.64 4.25
CA ASP A 55 3.62 -23.97 4.85
C ASP A 55 2.86 -23.86 6.18
N PRO A 56 1.69 -24.48 6.32
CA PRO A 56 0.89 -24.41 7.54
C PRO A 56 1.53 -25.13 8.74
N LEU A 57 2.53 -25.97 8.50
CA LEU A 57 3.20 -26.74 9.56
C LEU A 57 4.33 -25.97 10.25
N THR A 58 4.86 -24.96 9.59
CA THR A 58 5.90 -24.11 10.16
C THR A 58 5.30 -22.78 10.56
N GLY A 59 5.31 -22.27 11.70
CA GLY A 59 4.78 -20.94 12.09
C GLY A 59 5.45 -19.74 11.36
N ARG A 60 6.05 -19.95 10.19
CA ARG A 60 6.80 -18.96 9.40
C ARG A 60 5.98 -18.47 8.22
N SER A 61 4.88 -17.77 8.51
CA SER A 61 4.01 -17.22 7.49
C SER A 61 4.57 -15.95 6.85
N ILE A 62 4.83 -16.00 5.54
CA ILE A 62 5.18 -14.81 4.76
C ILE A 62 4.00 -13.85 4.72
N ALA A 63 2.77 -14.39 4.59
CA ALA A 63 1.55 -13.58 4.56
C ALA A 63 1.40 -12.73 5.82
N ALA A 64 1.69 -13.27 7.01
CA ALA A 64 1.66 -12.54 8.27
C ALA A 64 2.69 -11.40 8.32
N ASN A 65 3.81 -11.55 7.61
CA ASN A 65 4.89 -10.57 7.55
C ASN A 65 4.76 -9.55 6.42
N VAL A 66 3.79 -9.68 5.51
CA VAL A 66 3.50 -8.64 4.51
C VAL A 66 2.90 -7.43 5.22
N ALA A 67 3.56 -6.29 5.08
CA ALA A 67 3.14 -5.06 5.74
C ALA A 67 3.43 -3.81 4.91
N MET A 68 2.74 -2.75 5.28
CA MET A 68 2.91 -1.41 4.73
C MET A 68 3.48 -0.47 5.81
N ARG A 69 4.46 0.34 5.42
CA ARG A 69 5.06 1.36 6.29
C ARG A 69 5.08 2.72 5.61
N TRP A 70 4.82 3.77 6.38
CA TRP A 70 4.98 5.14 5.93
C TRP A 70 6.43 5.43 5.53
N ASN A 71 6.63 6.03 4.36
CA ASN A 71 7.95 6.43 3.89
C ASN A 71 8.29 7.86 4.34
N GLY A 72 8.60 8.00 5.63
CA GLY A 72 8.95 9.31 6.21
C GLY A 72 10.24 9.91 5.63
N GLY A 73 11.16 9.09 5.14
CA GLY A 73 12.36 9.55 4.45
C GLY A 73 12.01 10.29 3.16
N LEU A 74 11.21 9.66 2.30
CA LEU A 74 10.73 10.29 1.05
C LEU A 74 10.01 11.62 1.35
N PHE A 75 9.13 11.63 2.37
CA PHE A 75 8.40 12.83 2.73
C PHE A 75 9.32 13.96 3.22
N LYS A 76 10.34 13.66 4.01
CA LYS A 76 11.29 14.65 4.52
C LYS A 76 12.14 15.26 3.41
N THR A 77 12.53 14.46 2.40
CA THR A 77 13.43 14.92 1.34
C THR A 77 12.72 15.61 0.19
N THR A 78 11.52 15.15 -0.17
CA THR A 78 10.81 15.62 -1.38
C THR A 78 9.44 16.24 -1.11
N GLY A 79 8.90 16.12 0.10
CA GLY A 79 7.51 16.48 0.42
C GLY A 79 6.47 15.51 -0.14
N ASN A 80 6.86 14.51 -0.89
CA ASN A 80 5.95 13.55 -1.51
C ASN A 80 5.41 12.53 -0.51
N LEU A 81 4.13 12.21 -0.64
CA LEU A 81 3.50 11.18 0.16
C LEU A 81 3.85 9.80 -0.41
N GLY A 82 4.18 8.86 0.45
CA GLY A 82 4.51 7.51 0.01
C GLY A 82 4.42 6.46 1.11
N PHE A 83 4.08 5.24 0.72
CA PHE A 83 4.15 4.05 1.56
C PHE A 83 5.08 3.03 0.91
N ARG A 84 5.81 2.31 1.73
CA ARG A 84 6.58 1.14 1.32
C ARG A 84 5.81 -0.12 1.71
N ILE A 85 5.61 -1.01 0.76
CA ILE A 85 5.01 -2.32 0.97
C ILE A 85 6.11 -3.36 0.80
N GLY A 86 6.14 -4.34 1.68
CA GLY A 86 7.14 -5.38 1.64
C GLY A 86 6.94 -6.40 2.75
N VAL A 87 7.82 -7.39 2.80
CA VAL A 87 7.83 -8.40 3.84
C VAL A 87 8.72 -7.93 4.98
N LEU A 88 8.15 -7.85 6.18
CA LEU A 88 8.90 -7.56 7.40
C LEU A 88 9.82 -8.75 7.72
N HIS A 89 10.88 -8.45 8.46
CA HIS A 89 11.82 -9.49 8.88
C HIS A 89 11.22 -10.47 9.90
N GLY A 90 9.99 -10.16 10.39
CA GLY A 90 9.30 -10.89 11.44
C GLY A 90 9.73 -10.48 12.85
N ALA A 91 8.86 -10.75 13.81
CA ALA A 91 9.19 -10.59 15.22
C ALA A 91 9.85 -11.87 15.71
N VAL A 92 11.03 -11.74 16.32
CA VAL A 92 11.71 -12.88 16.97
C VAL A 92 11.27 -12.93 18.42
N LEU A 93 10.52 -13.95 18.80
CA LEU A 93 10.29 -14.26 20.19
C LEU A 93 11.57 -14.87 20.78
N LYS A 94 12.15 -14.19 21.78
CA LYS A 94 13.43 -14.60 22.40
C LYS A 94 13.44 -16.04 22.94
N LYS A 95 12.28 -16.58 23.33
CA LYS A 95 12.17 -17.92 23.91
C LYS A 95 11.80 -19.03 22.92
N HIS A 96 10.98 -18.72 21.91
CA HIS A 96 10.48 -19.70 20.94
C HIS A 96 10.29 -19.03 19.57
N PRO A 97 11.36 -18.77 18.84
CA PRO A 97 11.30 -18.05 17.58
C PRO A 97 10.48 -18.77 16.49
N ASP A 98 10.43 -20.10 16.54
CA ASP A 98 9.75 -20.93 15.54
C ASP A 98 8.25 -21.15 15.82
N LEU A 99 7.77 -20.76 16.99
CA LEU A 99 6.34 -20.88 17.39
C LEU A 99 5.55 -19.59 17.20
N SER A 100 6.16 -18.54 16.71
CA SER A 100 5.49 -17.27 16.45
C SER A 100 4.96 -17.22 15.02
N GLU A 101 3.69 -16.85 14.84
CA GLU A 101 3.11 -16.56 13.53
C GLU A 101 3.89 -15.46 12.77
N ASN A 102 4.60 -14.60 13.51
CA ASN A 102 5.48 -13.54 12.99
C ASN A 102 6.96 -13.93 13.02
N ALA A 103 7.29 -15.22 13.02
CA ALA A 103 8.68 -15.66 12.95
C ALA A 103 9.37 -15.12 11.69
N PRO A 104 10.69 -14.88 11.74
CA PRO A 104 11.43 -14.33 10.60
C PRO A 104 11.27 -15.19 9.35
N THR A 105 10.94 -14.54 8.23
CA THR A 105 10.77 -15.19 6.92
C THR A 105 11.80 -14.69 5.89
N PRO A 106 13.11 -14.84 6.11
CA PRO A 106 14.15 -14.34 5.20
C PRO A 106 14.11 -15.05 3.84
N HIS A 107 13.55 -16.25 3.78
CA HIS A 107 13.38 -17.06 2.58
C HIS A 107 12.39 -16.45 1.55
N TRP A 108 11.58 -15.45 1.92
CA TRP A 108 10.65 -14.79 0.99
C TRP A 108 11.33 -14.26 -0.27
N ARG A 109 12.58 -13.82 -0.17
CA ARG A 109 13.35 -13.34 -1.32
C ARG A 109 13.67 -14.46 -2.30
N LEU A 110 14.02 -15.64 -1.77
CA LEU A 110 14.28 -16.81 -2.59
C LEU A 110 13.02 -17.27 -3.33
N ILE A 111 11.88 -17.15 -2.69
CA ILE A 111 10.58 -17.46 -3.31
C ILE A 111 10.23 -16.40 -4.37
N GLU A 112 10.39 -15.11 -4.08
CA GLU A 112 10.07 -14.02 -5.01
C GLU A 112 10.93 -14.06 -6.28
N PHE A 113 12.22 -14.33 -6.14
CA PHE A 113 13.18 -14.25 -7.25
C PHE A 113 13.60 -15.62 -7.79
N GLY A 114 13.35 -16.68 -7.06
CA GLY A 114 13.87 -18.00 -7.36
C GLY A 114 15.32 -18.17 -6.95
N THR A 115 15.83 -19.36 -7.16
CA THR A 115 17.22 -19.73 -6.99
C THR A 115 17.68 -20.55 -8.21
N GLU A 116 18.95 -20.92 -8.25
CA GLU A 116 19.50 -21.79 -9.30
C GLU A 116 18.73 -23.14 -9.41
N ASN A 117 18.23 -23.65 -8.28
CA ASN A 117 17.55 -24.94 -8.18
C ASN A 117 16.05 -24.87 -8.00
N VAL A 118 15.49 -23.68 -7.71
CA VAL A 118 14.06 -23.50 -7.40
C VAL A 118 13.47 -22.37 -8.25
N ARG A 119 12.40 -22.69 -8.98
CA ARG A 119 11.70 -21.71 -9.80
C ARG A 119 11.07 -20.63 -8.92
N ALA A 120 11.15 -19.37 -9.37
CA ALA A 120 10.51 -18.23 -8.72
C ALA A 120 8.98 -18.43 -8.61
N GLN A 121 8.44 -18.10 -7.45
CA GLN A 121 7.01 -18.02 -7.18
C GLN A 121 6.70 -16.61 -6.65
N PRO A 122 6.61 -15.59 -7.54
CA PRO A 122 6.56 -14.20 -7.12
C PRO A 122 5.26 -13.87 -6.40
N ILE A 123 5.36 -13.14 -5.31
CA ILE A 123 4.29 -12.73 -4.42
C ILE A 123 3.98 -11.25 -4.62
N MET A 124 5.03 -10.42 -4.58
CA MET A 124 4.92 -8.96 -4.55
C MET A 124 4.72 -8.37 -5.94
N ARG A 125 5.47 -8.83 -6.93
CA ARG A 125 5.38 -8.33 -8.32
C ARG A 125 3.98 -8.50 -8.90
N PRO A 126 3.36 -9.69 -8.92
CA PRO A 126 2.00 -9.86 -9.43
C PRO A 126 0.96 -9.08 -8.62
N ALA A 127 1.16 -8.92 -7.29
CA ALA A 127 0.27 -8.13 -6.46
C ALA A 127 0.28 -6.66 -6.87
N ALA A 128 1.43 -6.10 -7.22
CA ALA A 128 1.54 -4.71 -7.69
C ALA A 128 0.98 -4.53 -9.11
N GLU A 129 1.41 -5.38 -10.05
CA GLU A 129 1.03 -5.31 -11.47
C GLU A 129 -0.49 -5.46 -11.66
N ASN A 130 -1.08 -6.50 -11.05
CA ASN A 130 -2.50 -6.80 -11.17
C ASN A 130 -3.41 -5.87 -10.35
N SER A 131 -2.82 -4.94 -9.58
CA SER A 131 -3.60 -4.00 -8.75
C SER A 131 -3.53 -2.57 -9.25
N ALA A 132 -2.73 -2.25 -10.25
CA ALA A 132 -2.42 -0.88 -10.62
C ALA A 132 -3.68 -0.02 -10.84
N SER A 133 -4.61 -0.47 -11.68
CA SER A 133 -5.86 0.23 -11.95
C SER A 133 -6.75 0.36 -10.72
N GLU A 134 -6.87 -0.70 -9.93
CA GLU A 134 -7.67 -0.71 -8.71
C GLU A 134 -7.12 0.25 -7.65
N VAL A 135 -5.80 0.29 -7.48
CA VAL A 135 -5.10 1.21 -6.56
C VAL A 135 -5.38 2.67 -6.91
N ILE A 136 -5.31 3.01 -8.21
CA ILE A 136 -5.59 4.36 -8.68
C ILE A 136 -7.05 4.74 -8.41
N ASN A 137 -8.00 3.87 -8.74
CA ASN A 137 -9.42 4.10 -8.53
C ASN A 137 -9.78 4.24 -7.03
N VAL A 138 -9.23 3.36 -6.19
CA VAL A 138 -9.41 3.45 -4.73
C VAL A 138 -8.81 4.75 -4.19
N PHE A 139 -7.61 5.13 -4.65
CA PHE A 139 -7.00 6.39 -4.26
C PHE A 139 -7.88 7.58 -4.62
N ALA A 140 -8.33 7.70 -5.88
CA ALA A 140 -9.14 8.81 -6.35
C ALA A 140 -10.45 8.91 -5.54
N THR A 141 -11.17 7.80 -5.39
CA THR A 141 -12.44 7.74 -4.64
C THR A 141 -12.26 8.12 -3.17
N GLU A 142 -11.26 7.57 -2.51
CA GLU A 142 -11.04 7.83 -1.08
C GLU A 142 -10.47 9.23 -0.81
N TYR A 143 -9.71 9.75 -1.76
CA TYR A 143 -9.22 11.13 -1.68
C TYR A 143 -10.37 12.12 -1.83
N GLU A 144 -11.24 11.94 -2.81
CA GLU A 144 -12.45 12.76 -3.01
C GLU A 144 -13.33 12.77 -1.76
N LYS A 145 -13.65 11.59 -1.20
CA LYS A 145 -14.39 11.48 0.07
C LYS A 145 -13.72 12.21 1.23
N SER A 146 -12.39 12.24 1.25
CA SER A 146 -11.63 12.94 2.28
C SER A 146 -11.73 14.45 2.13
N LEU A 147 -11.67 14.95 0.90
CA LEU A 147 -11.81 16.36 0.57
C LEU A 147 -13.22 16.87 0.90
N ASP A 148 -14.26 16.15 0.49
CA ASP A 148 -15.65 16.50 0.79
C ASP A 148 -15.91 16.62 2.30
N ARG A 149 -15.34 15.69 3.08
CA ARG A 149 -15.41 15.75 4.55
C ARG A 149 -14.67 16.98 5.11
N ALA A 150 -13.54 17.35 4.52
CA ALA A 150 -12.79 18.52 4.94
C ALA A 150 -13.54 19.82 4.64
N ILE A 151 -14.10 19.96 3.43
CA ILE A 151 -14.92 21.10 3.02
C ILE A 151 -16.15 21.26 3.94
N LYS A 152 -16.91 20.18 4.16
CA LYS A 152 -18.06 20.20 5.05
C LYS A 152 -17.72 20.64 6.49
N ARG A 153 -16.53 20.25 6.97
CA ARG A 153 -16.05 20.66 8.31
C ARG A 153 -15.67 22.14 8.35
N ALA A 154 -15.02 22.65 7.31
CA ALA A 154 -14.66 24.05 7.19
C ALA A 154 -15.91 24.93 7.17
N GLN A 155 -16.90 24.59 6.37
CA GLN A 155 -18.19 25.28 6.29
C GLN A 155 -18.92 25.33 7.64
N LYS A 156 -18.94 24.21 8.39
CA LYS A 156 -19.54 24.18 9.74
C LYS A 156 -18.83 25.06 10.76
N LYS A 157 -17.55 25.35 10.56
CA LYS A 157 -16.76 26.20 11.46
C LYS A 157 -16.73 27.68 11.05
N GLY A 158 -17.41 28.06 9.96
CA GLY A 158 -17.37 29.42 9.41
C GLY A 158 -15.99 29.83 8.90
N VAL A 159 -15.09 28.87 8.69
CA VAL A 159 -13.76 29.11 8.13
C VAL A 159 -13.84 28.86 6.63
N PRO A 160 -13.40 29.78 5.76
CA PRO A 160 -13.32 29.49 4.32
C PRO A 160 -12.42 28.28 4.09
N PRO A 161 -12.70 27.44 3.09
CA PRO A 161 -12.00 26.19 2.81
C PRO A 161 -10.54 26.38 2.42
#